data_782ead61ab57930a219f75488886e33b
#
_entry.id   782ead61ab57930a219f75488886e33b
#
_cell.length_a   1.000
_cell.length_b   1.000
_cell.length_c   1.000
_cell.angle_alpha   90.00
_cell.angle_beta   90.00
_cell.angle_gamma   90.00
#
_symmetry.space_group_name_H-M   'P 1'
#
loop_
_entity.id
_entity.type
_entity.pdbx_description
1 polymer ?
#
loop_
_entity_poly.entity_id
_entity_poly.type
_entity_poly.pdbx_seq_one_letter_code
_entity_poly.pdbx_strand_id
1 'polypeptide(L)'
;MPVKINAHKPEFNLREKLNRLDTERVPYEKMPSGSVIQTQFAYYRVGGTNNEFETTSSSFQQSPFLVKISPKFADSTIKFEAAINIKQNDGSSYVRVALYKDIDGGGYNYFSGGTIGHGFITFRNNSATTVWDHVNFTAFDRPQTIKPVTYRLYLSNSGNTQNVRIGENSADEYLSAMEIKQ
;
A
#
# COMPACT_ATOMS: atom_id res chain seq x y z
N MET A 1 0.00 -51.13 43.97
CA MET A 1 -0.99 -50.07 43.84
C MET A 1 -1.16 -49.71 42.39
N PRO A 2 -2.33 -49.81 41.76
CA PRO A 2 -2.49 -49.39 40.37
C PRO A 2 -2.44 -47.87 40.28
N VAL A 3 -1.59 -47.36 39.42
CA VAL A 3 -1.52 -45.93 39.08
C VAL A 3 -2.79 -45.58 38.30
N LYS A 4 -3.69 -44.82 38.91
CA LYS A 4 -4.85 -44.24 38.19
C LYS A 4 -4.31 -43.14 37.24
N ILE A 5 -4.17 -43.45 35.98
CA ILE A 5 -3.97 -42.44 34.95
C ILE A 5 -5.29 -41.69 34.78
N ASN A 6 -5.32 -40.46 35.23
CA ASN A 6 -6.48 -39.59 35.11
C ASN A 6 -6.57 -39.13 33.61
N ALA A 7 -7.27 -39.93 32.80
CA ALA A 7 -7.40 -39.74 31.36
C ALA A 7 -8.30 -38.54 30.96
N HIS A 8 -8.71 -37.71 31.93
CA HIS A 8 -9.67 -36.60 31.72
C HIS A 8 -9.07 -35.22 32.02
N LYS A 9 -7.83 -34.98 31.58
CA LYS A 9 -7.43 -33.58 31.49
C LYS A 9 -7.73 -33.10 30.06
N PRO A 10 -8.60 -32.08 29.90
CA PRO A 10 -8.98 -31.51 28.58
C PRO A 10 -7.78 -31.06 27.71
N GLU A 11 -6.67 -30.80 28.38
CA GLU A 11 -5.40 -30.35 27.80
C GLU A 11 -4.72 -31.43 26.91
N PHE A 12 -5.11 -32.70 27.04
CA PHE A 12 -4.47 -33.84 26.33
C PHE A 12 -5.33 -34.40 25.19
N ASN A 13 -6.46 -33.81 24.86
CA ASN A 13 -7.22 -34.26 23.69
C ASN A 13 -6.58 -33.76 22.38
N LEU A 14 -5.52 -34.47 21.96
CA LEU A 14 -4.79 -34.17 20.74
C LEU A 14 -5.70 -34.16 19.50
N ARG A 15 -6.72 -35.02 19.51
CA ARG A 15 -7.68 -35.13 18.40
C ARG A 15 -8.59 -33.91 18.31
N GLU A 16 -9.02 -33.37 19.42
CA GLU A 16 -9.81 -32.14 19.49
C GLU A 16 -8.97 -30.92 19.08
N LYS A 17 -7.71 -30.88 19.51
CA LYS A 17 -6.76 -29.84 19.10
C LYS A 17 -6.43 -29.90 17.60
N LEU A 18 -6.27 -31.10 17.04
CA LEU A 18 -6.05 -31.27 15.59
C LEU A 18 -7.30 -30.90 14.78
N ASN A 19 -8.50 -31.30 15.24
CA ASN A 19 -9.75 -30.90 14.59
C ASN A 19 -9.98 -29.39 14.65
N ARG A 20 -9.54 -28.70 15.71
CA ARG A 20 -9.57 -27.23 15.81
C ARG A 20 -8.59 -26.57 14.84
N LEU A 21 -7.42 -27.15 14.61
CA LEU A 21 -6.46 -26.65 13.63
C LEU A 21 -6.98 -26.79 12.18
N ASP A 22 -7.79 -27.81 11.92
CA ASP A 22 -8.41 -28.01 10.60
C ASP A 22 -9.61 -27.10 10.35
N THR A 23 -10.28 -26.64 11.40
CA THR A 23 -11.54 -25.86 11.29
C THR A 23 -11.45 -24.42 11.75
N GLU A 24 -10.50 -24.09 12.61
CA GLU A 24 -10.31 -22.74 13.16
C GLU A 24 -9.10 -22.07 12.52
N ARG A 25 -9.28 -20.84 12.05
CA ARG A 25 -8.15 -20.00 11.63
C ARG A 25 -7.22 -19.78 12.81
N VAL A 26 -5.91 -19.91 12.59
CA VAL A 26 -4.92 -19.54 13.61
C VAL A 26 -5.16 -18.08 14.01
N PRO A 27 -5.43 -17.81 15.30
CA PRO A 27 -5.58 -16.42 15.75
C PRO A 27 -4.35 -15.59 15.40
N TYR A 28 -4.56 -14.36 14.96
CA TYR A 28 -3.47 -13.48 14.55
C TYR A 28 -2.39 -13.30 15.63
N GLU A 29 -2.79 -13.32 16.91
CA GLU A 29 -1.90 -13.19 18.06
C GLU A 29 -0.90 -14.34 18.15
N LYS A 30 -1.28 -15.53 17.64
CA LYS A 30 -0.44 -16.75 17.65
C LYS A 30 0.43 -16.88 16.42
N MET A 31 0.26 -16.02 15.42
CA MET A 31 1.14 -16.02 14.26
C MET A 31 2.54 -15.54 14.64
N PRO A 32 3.61 -16.13 14.08
CA PRO A 32 4.97 -15.70 14.36
C PRO A 32 5.23 -14.28 13.80
N SER A 33 6.24 -13.60 14.33
CA SER A 33 6.75 -12.35 13.76
C SER A 33 7.16 -12.55 12.30
N GLY A 34 6.91 -11.56 11.45
CA GLY A 34 7.10 -11.64 10.01
C GLY A 34 5.91 -12.22 9.23
N SER A 35 4.89 -12.77 9.92
CA SER A 35 3.69 -13.27 9.25
C SER A 35 2.90 -12.14 8.60
N VAL A 36 2.37 -12.42 7.41
CA VAL A 36 1.37 -11.55 6.77
C VAL A 36 0.03 -11.76 7.45
N ILE A 37 -0.51 -10.71 8.04
CA ILE A 37 -1.78 -10.73 8.78
C ILE A 37 -2.96 -10.50 7.84
N GLN A 38 -2.84 -9.51 6.96
CA GLN A 38 -3.84 -9.16 5.96
C GLN A 38 -3.21 -8.42 4.79
N THR A 39 -3.89 -8.44 3.65
CA THR A 39 -3.53 -7.64 2.49
C THR A 39 -4.79 -6.97 1.95
N GLN A 40 -4.68 -5.69 1.63
CA GLN A 40 -5.70 -4.91 0.96
C GLN A 40 -5.20 -4.50 -0.42
N PHE A 41 -6.08 -4.58 -1.40
CA PHE A 41 -5.79 -4.21 -2.78
C PHE A 41 -6.76 -3.13 -3.27
N ALA A 42 -6.25 -2.21 -4.08
CA ALA A 42 -7.04 -1.30 -4.88
C ALA A 42 -6.61 -1.49 -6.35
N TYR A 43 -7.53 -1.96 -7.17
CA TYR A 43 -7.32 -2.15 -8.60
C TYR A 43 -7.92 -1.00 -9.39
N TYR A 44 -7.16 -0.51 -10.35
CA TYR A 44 -7.56 0.54 -11.28
C TYR A 44 -7.53 -0.06 -12.69
N ARG A 45 -8.69 -0.62 -13.08
CA ARG A 45 -8.81 -1.39 -14.33
C ARG A 45 -9.04 -0.50 -15.53
N VAL A 46 -8.62 -0.99 -16.69
CA VAL A 46 -8.94 -0.48 -18.02
C VAL A 46 -10.43 -0.17 -18.15
N GLY A 47 -10.76 1.05 -18.62
CA GLY A 47 -12.15 1.48 -18.85
C GLY A 47 -12.91 1.94 -17.61
N GLY A 48 -12.29 2.02 -16.45
CA GLY A 48 -12.87 2.60 -15.23
C GLY A 48 -12.83 4.12 -15.23
N THR A 49 -13.80 4.76 -14.58
CA THR A 49 -13.97 6.22 -14.58
C THR A 49 -12.94 7.00 -13.75
N ASN A 50 -12.04 6.33 -13.01
CA ASN A 50 -11.07 6.96 -12.11
C ASN A 50 -9.65 6.40 -12.29
N ASN A 51 -9.32 5.97 -13.50
CA ASN A 51 -8.04 5.31 -13.79
C ASN A 51 -6.94 6.27 -14.22
N GLU A 52 -7.23 7.55 -14.30
CA GLU A 52 -6.29 8.57 -14.72
C GLU A 52 -6.35 9.78 -13.79
N PHE A 53 -5.20 10.37 -13.58
CA PHE A 53 -5.08 11.64 -12.89
C PHE A 53 -3.98 12.47 -13.55
N GLU A 54 -4.34 13.68 -13.99
CA GLU A 54 -3.45 14.62 -14.65
C GLU A 54 -3.27 15.90 -13.83
N THR A 55 -2.10 16.50 -13.93
CA THR A 55 -1.83 17.81 -13.38
C THR A 55 -0.70 18.54 -14.10
N THR A 56 -0.78 19.87 -14.13
CA THR A 56 0.31 20.79 -14.50
C THR A 56 0.96 21.41 -13.26
N SER A 57 0.42 21.15 -12.08
CA SER A 57 0.82 21.81 -10.83
C SER A 57 2.24 21.43 -10.40
N SER A 58 3.02 22.41 -10.02
CA SER A 58 4.32 22.20 -9.37
C SER A 58 4.20 21.76 -7.91
N SER A 59 3.02 21.94 -7.30
CA SER A 59 2.70 21.43 -5.98
C SER A 59 2.03 20.06 -6.09
N PHE A 60 2.27 19.19 -5.12
CA PHE A 60 1.65 17.87 -5.08
C PHE A 60 0.12 17.97 -5.02
N GLN A 61 -0.53 17.36 -5.99
CA GLN A 61 -1.98 17.27 -6.11
C GLN A 61 -2.46 15.87 -5.76
N GLN A 62 -3.57 15.80 -5.07
CA GLN A 62 -4.17 14.57 -4.60
C GLN A 62 -4.78 13.78 -5.77
N SER A 63 -4.34 12.57 -5.99
CA SER A 63 -4.90 11.67 -6.99
C SER A 63 -6.03 10.79 -6.43
N PRO A 64 -6.83 10.13 -7.27
CA PRO A 64 -7.80 9.12 -6.83
C PRO A 64 -7.15 7.81 -6.35
N PHE A 65 -5.88 7.58 -6.66
CA PHE A 65 -5.17 6.33 -6.37
C PHE A 65 -4.89 6.20 -4.87
N LEU A 66 -5.63 5.31 -4.20
CA LEU A 66 -5.52 5.07 -2.76
C LEU A 66 -5.78 3.61 -2.40
N VAL A 67 -5.21 3.18 -1.28
CA VAL A 67 -5.55 1.91 -0.62
C VAL A 67 -5.74 2.15 0.87
N LYS A 68 -6.70 1.45 1.48
CA LYS A 68 -7.01 1.57 2.91
C LYS A 68 -6.74 0.25 3.62
N ILE A 69 -6.20 0.32 4.82
CA ILE A 69 -5.99 -0.83 5.69
C ILE A 69 -6.28 -0.43 7.14
N SER A 70 -6.90 -1.33 7.91
CA SER A 70 -7.04 -1.19 9.36
C SER A 70 -6.14 -2.21 10.03
N PRO A 71 -4.97 -1.81 10.56
CA PRO A 71 -4.03 -2.74 11.18
C PRO A 71 -4.67 -3.49 12.35
N LYS A 72 -4.32 -4.76 12.52
CA LYS A 72 -4.76 -5.58 13.66
C LYS A 72 -3.89 -5.36 14.89
N PHE A 73 -2.64 -4.94 14.67
CA PHE A 73 -1.70 -4.64 15.75
C PHE A 73 -1.09 -3.25 15.55
N ALA A 74 -0.96 -2.51 16.64
CA ALA A 74 -0.41 -1.15 16.58
C ALA A 74 1.07 -1.12 16.20
N ASP A 75 1.81 -2.17 16.52
CA ASP A 75 3.24 -2.33 16.25
C ASP A 75 3.55 -2.97 14.88
N SER A 76 2.53 -3.34 14.10
CA SER A 76 2.71 -3.92 12.77
C SER A 76 3.47 -2.99 11.83
N THR A 77 4.18 -3.62 10.90
CA THR A 77 4.71 -2.92 9.72
C THR A 77 3.73 -3.07 8.56
N ILE A 78 3.41 -1.97 7.90
CA ILE A 78 2.63 -1.97 6.66
C ILE A 78 3.61 -1.87 5.49
N LYS A 79 3.63 -2.89 4.64
CA LYS A 79 4.29 -2.86 3.34
C LYS A 79 3.31 -2.31 2.31
N PHE A 80 3.59 -1.15 1.76
CA PHE A 80 2.87 -0.57 0.64
C PHE A 80 3.58 -0.91 -0.67
N GLU A 81 2.82 -1.28 -1.69
CA GLU A 81 3.32 -1.52 -3.05
C GLU A 81 2.41 -0.84 -4.06
N ALA A 82 3.00 -0.31 -5.11
CA ALA A 82 2.29 0.27 -6.23
C ALA A 82 2.90 -0.19 -7.55
N ALA A 83 2.04 -0.49 -8.51
CA ALA A 83 2.38 -0.66 -9.92
C ALA A 83 1.48 0.29 -10.71
N ILE A 84 2.07 1.32 -11.30
CA ILE A 84 1.37 2.42 -11.97
C ILE A 84 2.07 2.81 -13.25
N ASN A 85 1.30 3.32 -14.21
CA ASN A 85 1.82 3.96 -15.41
C ASN A 85 1.96 5.46 -15.19
N ILE A 86 3.06 6.00 -15.66
CA ILE A 86 3.36 7.43 -15.65
C ILE A 86 3.48 7.91 -17.09
N LYS A 87 2.80 9.00 -17.41
CA LYS A 87 2.92 9.70 -18.70
C LYS A 87 3.49 11.08 -18.49
N GLN A 88 4.42 11.43 -19.35
CA GLN A 88 4.93 12.78 -19.48
C GLN A 88 4.91 13.22 -20.94
N ASN A 89 4.30 14.37 -21.19
CA ASN A 89 4.07 14.85 -22.58
C ASN A 89 5.26 15.61 -23.18
N ASP A 90 6.23 16.07 -22.37
CA ASP A 90 7.34 16.89 -22.87
C ASP A 90 8.59 16.75 -22.00
N GLY A 91 9.76 16.95 -22.63
CA GLY A 91 11.08 16.58 -22.16
C GLY A 91 11.78 17.49 -21.15
N SER A 92 11.17 18.55 -20.64
CA SER A 92 11.87 19.49 -19.76
C SER A 92 11.36 19.55 -18.31
N SER A 93 10.42 18.68 -17.95
CA SER A 93 9.83 18.64 -16.62
C SER A 93 10.09 17.33 -15.89
N TYR A 94 9.85 17.35 -14.60
CA TYR A 94 9.92 16.15 -13.76
C TYR A 94 8.51 15.77 -13.31
N VAL A 95 8.11 14.53 -13.58
CA VAL A 95 6.99 13.91 -12.89
C VAL A 95 7.47 13.48 -11.53
N ARG A 96 6.76 13.88 -10.49
CA ARG A 96 7.05 13.44 -9.12
C ARG A 96 5.81 12.75 -8.55
N VAL A 97 5.98 11.53 -8.08
CA VAL A 97 4.95 10.79 -7.36
C VAL A 97 5.34 10.70 -5.90
N ALA A 98 4.46 11.09 -5.01
CA ALA A 98 4.66 11.04 -3.57
C ALA A 98 3.57 10.19 -2.92
N LEU A 99 3.94 9.50 -1.85
CA LEU A 99 3.01 8.78 -1.00
C LEU A 99 2.64 9.65 0.20
N TYR A 100 1.35 9.76 0.44
CA TYR A 100 0.79 10.42 1.61
C TYR A 100 -0.02 9.40 2.41
N LYS A 101 -0.07 9.58 3.72
CA LYS A 101 -0.94 8.80 4.59
C LYS A 101 -1.87 9.69 5.40
N ASP A 102 -3.07 9.18 5.62
CA ASP A 102 -4.07 9.73 6.51
C ASP A 102 -4.46 8.66 7.53
N ILE A 103 -4.47 9.01 8.81
CA ILE A 103 -4.90 8.13 9.90
C ILE A 103 -6.26 8.63 10.37
N ASP A 104 -7.29 7.79 10.20
CA ASP A 104 -8.64 7.98 10.72
C ASP A 104 -9.31 9.33 10.30
N GLY A 105 -8.98 9.83 9.10
CA GLY A 105 -9.53 11.09 8.60
C GLY A 105 -8.88 12.35 9.19
N GLY A 106 -7.73 12.22 9.87
CA GLY A 106 -7.00 13.34 10.47
C GLY A 106 -6.27 14.24 9.48
N GLY A 107 -6.35 13.92 8.19
CA GLY A 107 -5.72 14.64 7.09
C GLY A 107 -4.45 13.96 6.57
N TYR A 108 -4.18 14.21 5.29
CA TYR A 108 -3.04 13.61 4.61
C TYR A 108 -1.72 14.28 4.98
N ASN A 109 -0.81 13.48 5.51
CA ASN A 109 0.56 13.86 5.79
C ASN A 109 1.52 13.17 4.84
N TYR A 110 2.54 13.91 4.38
CA TYR A 110 3.59 13.34 3.54
C TYR A 110 4.25 12.15 4.25
N PHE A 111 4.27 11.01 3.57
CA PHE A 111 4.96 9.84 4.06
C PHE A 111 6.44 9.95 3.70
N SER A 112 7.28 10.19 4.69
CA SER A 112 8.69 10.46 4.46
C SER A 112 9.47 9.21 4.03
N GLY A 113 9.89 9.17 2.80
CA GLY A 113 10.94 8.29 2.28
C GLY A 113 11.96 9.08 1.48
N GLY A 114 11.78 10.38 1.34
CA GLY A 114 12.65 11.26 0.57
C GLY A 114 12.60 12.70 1.08
N THR A 115 13.41 13.56 0.51
CA THR A 115 13.39 14.99 0.79
C THR A 115 12.03 15.56 0.34
N ILE A 116 11.36 16.30 1.23
CA ILE A 116 10.14 17.05 0.90
C ILE A 116 10.38 17.84 -0.39
N GLY A 117 9.51 17.61 -1.39
CA GLY A 117 9.63 18.26 -2.70
C GLY A 117 10.20 17.39 -3.81
N HIS A 118 10.81 16.24 -3.52
CA HIS A 118 11.34 15.33 -4.55
C HIS A 118 10.48 14.09 -4.81
N GLY A 119 9.49 13.78 -3.96
CA GLY A 119 8.64 12.60 -4.09
C GLY A 119 9.36 11.29 -3.82
N PHE A 120 8.62 10.18 -3.87
CA PHE A 120 9.18 8.81 -3.83
C PHE A 120 9.83 8.44 -5.15
N ILE A 121 9.23 8.91 -6.24
CA ILE A 121 9.69 8.68 -7.60
C ILE A 121 9.78 10.03 -8.27
N THR A 122 10.89 10.24 -8.95
CA THR A 122 11.08 11.35 -9.84
C THR A 122 11.45 10.78 -11.21
N PHE A 123 10.59 10.99 -12.17
CA PHE A 123 10.80 10.61 -13.56
C PHE A 123 11.06 11.85 -14.41
N ARG A 124 12.07 11.80 -15.25
CA ARG A 124 12.40 12.87 -16.18
C ARG A 124 12.42 12.33 -17.60
N ASN A 125 11.58 12.88 -18.44
CA ASN A 125 11.67 12.70 -19.88
C ASN A 125 12.64 13.75 -20.47
N ASN A 126 13.66 13.33 -21.15
CA ASN A 126 14.61 14.21 -21.87
C ASN A 126 14.29 14.28 -23.37
N SER A 127 13.18 13.72 -23.81
CA SER A 127 12.73 13.69 -25.20
C SER A 127 11.63 14.73 -25.42
N ALA A 128 11.59 15.33 -26.60
CA ALA A 128 10.50 16.23 -27.05
C ALA A 128 9.20 15.44 -27.38
N THR A 129 9.15 14.15 -27.12
CA THR A 129 7.99 13.30 -27.38
C THR A 129 7.37 12.81 -26.08
N THR A 130 6.08 12.46 -26.14
CA THR A 130 5.40 11.78 -25.04
C THR A 130 6.09 10.47 -24.70
N VAL A 131 6.39 10.27 -23.42
CA VAL A 131 6.94 9.04 -22.89
C VAL A 131 5.97 8.45 -21.86
N TRP A 132 5.80 7.14 -21.95
CA TRP A 132 5.13 6.31 -20.97
C TRP A 132 6.15 5.45 -20.26
N ASP A 133 5.99 5.30 -18.97
CA ASP A 133 6.81 4.41 -18.17
C ASP A 133 5.96 3.67 -17.15
N HIS A 134 6.30 2.41 -16.90
CA HIS A 134 5.66 1.59 -15.88
C HIS A 134 6.54 1.53 -14.64
N VAL A 135 6.01 2.00 -13.53
CA VAL A 135 6.77 2.18 -12.30
C VAL A 135 6.22 1.29 -11.21
N ASN A 136 7.12 0.53 -10.61
CA ASN A 136 6.85 -0.25 -9.41
C ASN A 136 7.66 0.31 -8.25
N PHE A 137 7.04 0.49 -7.09
CA PHE A 137 7.76 0.87 -5.88
C PHE A 137 7.16 0.25 -4.63
N THR A 138 7.99 0.14 -3.61
CA THR A 138 7.64 -0.40 -2.32
C THR A 138 8.03 0.59 -1.23
N ALA A 139 7.16 0.74 -0.23
CA ALA A 139 7.43 1.51 0.98
C ALA A 139 7.06 0.70 2.23
N PHE A 140 7.71 1.00 3.35
CA PHE A 140 7.40 0.40 4.64
C PHE A 140 7.03 1.48 5.63
N ASP A 141 5.91 1.30 6.32
CA ASP A 141 5.40 2.20 7.36
C ASP A 141 5.16 1.45 8.67
N ARG A 142 5.30 2.17 9.78
CA ARG A 142 4.88 1.75 11.11
C ARG A 142 3.90 2.78 11.66
N PRO A 143 2.62 2.67 11.36
CA PRO A 143 1.65 3.71 11.68
C PRO A 143 1.36 3.83 13.18
N GLN A 144 1.79 2.84 14.00
CA GLN A 144 1.63 2.79 15.46
C GLN A 144 0.17 2.96 15.90
N THR A 145 -0.75 2.36 15.14
CA THR A 145 -2.19 2.47 15.39
C THR A 145 -2.93 1.27 14.82
N ILE A 146 -4.09 0.98 15.41
CA ILE A 146 -5.09 0.03 14.87
C ILE A 146 -6.22 0.75 14.11
N LYS A 147 -6.22 2.10 14.11
CA LYS A 147 -7.19 2.89 13.36
C LYS A 147 -6.97 2.74 11.85
N PRO A 148 -8.01 3.00 11.03
CA PRO A 148 -7.89 2.98 9.58
C PRO A 148 -6.77 3.91 9.09
N VAL A 149 -5.92 3.38 8.21
CA VAL A 149 -4.86 4.14 7.52
C VAL A 149 -5.15 4.13 6.04
N THR A 150 -5.17 5.30 5.43
CA THR A 150 -5.30 5.47 3.98
C THR A 150 -3.96 5.92 3.41
N TYR A 151 -3.41 5.15 2.49
CA TYR A 151 -2.25 5.53 1.69
C TYR A 151 -2.73 6.03 0.34
N ARG A 152 -2.23 7.18 -0.10
CA ARG A 152 -2.66 7.83 -1.34
C ARG A 152 -1.48 8.38 -2.12
N LEU A 153 -1.53 8.23 -3.42
CA LEU A 153 -0.55 8.83 -4.33
C LEU A 153 -0.90 10.29 -4.60
N TYR A 154 0.11 11.11 -4.59
CA TYR A 154 0.07 12.51 -5.01
C TYR A 154 1.03 12.71 -6.17
N LEU A 155 0.64 13.57 -7.08
CA LEU A 155 1.36 13.86 -8.32
C LEU A 155 1.71 15.34 -8.39
N SER A 156 2.91 15.66 -8.84
CA SER A 156 3.29 17.02 -9.21
C SER A 156 4.14 17.04 -10.48
N ASN A 157 4.10 18.16 -11.19
CA ASN A 157 4.95 18.47 -12.32
C ASN A 157 5.93 19.57 -11.94
N SER A 158 7.22 19.30 -11.93
CA SER A 158 8.23 20.30 -11.64
C SER A 158 8.79 20.90 -12.92
N GLY A 159 8.41 22.10 -13.20
CA GLY A 159 9.12 22.96 -14.14
C GLY A 159 8.47 23.19 -15.50
N ASN A 160 7.27 22.69 -15.78
CA ASN A 160 6.65 22.93 -17.08
C ASN A 160 5.11 23.10 -17.00
N THR A 161 4.55 23.69 -18.09
CA THR A 161 3.12 23.87 -18.32
C THR A 161 2.44 22.62 -18.90
N GLN A 162 3.21 21.57 -19.27
CA GLN A 162 2.69 20.35 -19.86
C GLN A 162 2.09 19.42 -18.80
N ASN A 163 1.07 18.66 -19.19
CA ASN A 163 0.42 17.70 -18.31
C ASN A 163 1.35 16.52 -18.02
N VAL A 164 1.40 16.15 -16.75
CA VAL A 164 1.89 14.86 -16.30
C VAL A 164 0.71 14.04 -15.80
N ARG A 165 0.75 12.72 -16.01
CA ARG A 165 -0.35 11.81 -15.68
C ARG A 165 0.17 10.59 -14.93
N ILE A 166 -0.62 10.09 -14.01
CA ILE A 166 -0.56 8.72 -13.50
C ILE A 166 -1.84 8.01 -13.87
N GLY A 167 -1.71 6.72 -14.16
CA GLY A 167 -2.83 5.91 -14.63
C GLY A 167 -3.00 5.94 -16.15
N GLU A 168 -3.49 4.84 -16.68
CA GLU A 168 -3.81 4.70 -18.08
C GLU A 168 -5.01 3.79 -18.28
N ASN A 169 -5.89 4.15 -19.22
CA ASN A 169 -7.07 3.37 -19.57
C ASN A 169 -6.77 2.00 -20.24
N SER A 170 -5.54 1.75 -20.64
CA SER A 170 -5.13 0.56 -21.39
C SER A 170 -4.36 -0.46 -20.56
N ALA A 171 -4.08 -0.18 -19.29
CA ALA A 171 -3.31 -1.05 -18.42
C ALA A 171 -3.98 -1.23 -17.05
N ASP A 172 -3.88 -2.43 -16.51
CA ASP A 172 -4.25 -2.70 -15.13
C ASP A 172 -3.18 -2.17 -14.18
N GLU A 173 -3.61 -1.40 -13.21
CA GLU A 173 -2.77 -0.81 -12.18
C GLU A 173 -3.26 -1.22 -10.82
N TYR A 174 -2.38 -1.28 -9.85
CA TYR A 174 -2.79 -1.62 -8.50
C TYR A 174 -1.96 -0.91 -7.43
N LEU A 175 -2.61 -0.75 -6.28
CA LEU A 175 -1.96 -0.45 -5.01
C LEU A 175 -2.26 -1.57 -4.05
N SER A 176 -1.30 -1.93 -3.21
CA SER A 176 -1.53 -2.87 -2.12
C SER A 176 -0.97 -2.35 -0.80
N ALA A 177 -1.62 -2.73 0.29
CA ALA A 177 -1.15 -2.52 1.65
C ALA A 177 -1.21 -3.85 2.39
N MET A 178 -0.07 -4.33 2.85
CA MET A 178 0.10 -5.62 3.51
C MET A 178 0.56 -5.39 4.94
N GLU A 179 -0.19 -5.92 5.91
CA GLU A 179 0.19 -5.90 7.31
C GLU A 179 1.10 -7.07 7.64
N ILE A 180 2.26 -6.76 8.21
CA ILE A 180 3.27 -7.71 8.65
C ILE A 180 3.41 -7.59 10.16
N LYS A 181 3.20 -8.70 10.87
CA LYS A 181 3.36 -8.78 12.33
C LYS A 181 4.82 -8.57 12.74
N GLN A 182 5.05 -7.78 13.77
CA GLN A 182 6.38 -7.60 14.38
C GLN A 182 6.59 -8.53 15.57
#